data_e9f0af1d57d22289c4c3c9b9513c88f7
#
_entry.id   e9f0af1d57d22289c4c3c9b9513c88f7
#
_cell.length_a   1.000
_cell.length_b   1.000
_cell.length_c   1.000
_cell.angle_alpha   90.00
_cell.angle_beta   90.00
_cell.angle_gamma   90.00
#
_symmetry.space_group_name_H-M   'P 1'
#
loop_
_entity.id
_entity.type
_entity.pdbx_description
1 polymer ?
#
loop_
_entity_poly.entity_id
_entity_poly.type
_entity_poly.pdbx_seq_one_letter_code
_entity_poly.pdbx_strand_id
1 'polypeptide(L)'
;MKINYERIKYSPFGKRITNVFKGDIILSVCTVPLGLLIFTFALMAGSVSVGIIMALIFLGVPAFLVATSVKRVLLEARLLSAMTDEEHNKLIADYKKYEERNIIRYGHLTSYGLVLDTHILPWGNIKTIEFEPGEYRYVYRKGGGYMKYFPAKITVTLKFGEKTVKTAASIGNEDYDLSDEIARFLESIPKYTEHKFEVINGYYYAK
;
A
#
# COMPACT_ATOMS: atom_id res chain seq x y z
N MET A 1 -14.84 -8.81 16.35
CA MET A 1 -15.14 -9.42 15.04
C MET A 1 -14.15 -10.58 14.87
N LYS A 2 -14.64 -11.82 14.68
CA LYS A 2 -13.77 -12.99 14.46
C LYS A 2 -13.16 -12.92 13.05
N ILE A 3 -11.88 -13.21 12.93
CA ILE A 3 -11.16 -13.28 11.65
C ILE A 3 -11.48 -14.64 11.04
N ASN A 4 -11.95 -14.65 9.80
CA ASN A 4 -12.20 -15.87 9.05
C ASN A 4 -10.94 -16.30 8.29
N TYR A 5 -10.16 -17.19 8.90
CA TYR A 5 -8.90 -17.69 8.33
C TYR A 5 -9.06 -18.42 7.00
N GLU A 6 -10.16 -19.14 6.81
CA GLU A 6 -10.41 -19.88 5.57
C GLU A 6 -10.56 -18.92 4.39
N ARG A 7 -11.30 -17.82 4.55
CA ARG A 7 -11.42 -16.79 3.50
C ARG A 7 -10.09 -16.17 3.14
N ILE A 8 -9.23 -15.91 4.14
CA ILE A 8 -7.90 -15.33 3.91
C ILE A 8 -7.00 -16.32 3.19
N LYS A 9 -6.99 -17.58 3.62
CA LYS A 9 -6.11 -18.63 3.10
C LYS A 9 -6.35 -18.91 1.61
N TYR A 10 -7.62 -18.91 1.20
CA TYR A 10 -8.01 -19.26 -0.18
C TYR A 10 -8.22 -18.02 -1.08
N SER A 11 -8.13 -16.82 -0.54
CA SER A 11 -8.19 -15.60 -1.31
C SER A 11 -6.83 -15.30 -1.99
N PRO A 12 -6.81 -14.85 -3.26
CA PRO A 12 -5.58 -14.38 -3.90
C PRO A 12 -4.93 -13.23 -3.11
N PHE A 13 -5.72 -12.38 -2.47
CA PHE A 13 -5.26 -11.31 -1.59
C PHE A 13 -4.57 -11.86 -0.33
N GLY A 14 -5.11 -12.90 0.29
CA GLY A 14 -4.51 -13.54 1.45
C GLY A 14 -3.12 -14.12 1.17
N LYS A 15 -2.89 -14.70 0.00
CA LYS A 15 -1.57 -15.17 -0.41
C LYS A 15 -0.56 -14.01 -0.52
N ARG A 16 -0.94 -12.89 -1.14
CA ARG A 16 -0.09 -11.70 -1.26
C ARG A 16 0.26 -11.12 0.12
N ILE A 17 -0.73 -10.91 0.97
CA ILE A 17 -0.54 -10.41 2.34
C ILE A 17 0.39 -11.33 3.12
N THR A 18 0.15 -12.64 3.05
CA THR A 18 0.98 -13.63 3.74
C THR A 18 2.43 -13.61 3.25
N ASN A 19 2.66 -13.41 1.95
CA ASN A 19 4.01 -13.36 1.39
C ASN A 19 4.76 -12.11 1.84
N VAL A 20 4.11 -10.94 1.84
CA VAL A 20 4.70 -9.70 2.37
C VAL A 20 5.06 -9.87 3.85
N PHE A 21 4.11 -10.37 4.65
CA PHE A 21 4.33 -10.61 6.07
C PHE A 21 5.45 -11.62 6.36
N LYS A 22 5.54 -12.70 5.58
CA LYS A 22 6.65 -13.66 5.67
C LYS A 22 7.98 -13.00 5.35
N GLY A 23 8.05 -12.14 4.33
CA GLY A 23 9.26 -11.40 3.98
C GLY A 23 9.76 -10.53 5.13
N ASP A 24 8.87 -9.77 5.77
CA ASP A 24 9.22 -8.90 6.90
C ASP A 24 9.65 -9.70 8.15
N ILE A 25 9.03 -10.86 8.40
CA ILE A 25 9.46 -11.76 9.47
C ILE A 25 10.84 -12.34 9.19
N ILE A 26 11.08 -12.84 7.98
CA ILE A 26 12.39 -13.40 7.59
C ILE A 26 13.48 -12.33 7.74
N LEU A 27 13.24 -11.12 7.23
CA LEU A 27 14.15 -10.00 7.38
C LEU A 27 14.45 -9.73 8.86
N SER A 28 13.43 -9.70 9.72
CA SER A 28 13.57 -9.45 11.15
C SER A 28 14.36 -10.55 11.86
N VAL A 29 14.10 -11.83 11.53
CA VAL A 29 14.83 -12.97 12.08
C VAL A 29 16.31 -12.94 11.71
N CYS A 30 16.65 -12.41 10.53
CA CYS A 30 18.05 -12.28 10.10
C CYS A 30 18.73 -11.04 10.70
N THR A 31 18.05 -9.91 10.78
CA THR A 31 18.67 -8.62 11.17
C THR A 31 18.77 -8.44 12.68
N VAL A 32 17.83 -8.95 13.46
CA VAL A 32 17.82 -8.80 14.93
C VAL A 32 19.02 -9.47 15.59
N PRO A 33 19.38 -10.75 15.30
CA PRO A 33 20.58 -11.37 15.87
C PRO A 33 21.85 -10.64 15.49
N LEU A 34 21.97 -10.18 14.24
CA LEU A 34 23.11 -9.40 13.76
C LEU A 34 23.24 -8.07 14.53
N GLY A 35 22.12 -7.38 14.75
CA GLY A 35 22.07 -6.14 15.52
C GLY A 35 22.50 -6.33 16.97
N LEU A 36 22.05 -7.40 17.62
CA LEU A 36 22.47 -7.75 18.98
C LEU A 36 23.97 -8.05 19.06
N LEU A 37 24.51 -8.75 18.06
CA LEU A 37 25.94 -9.07 17.98
C LEU A 37 26.77 -7.79 17.83
N ILE A 38 26.40 -6.90 16.93
CA ILE A 38 27.10 -5.61 16.71
C ILE A 38 26.99 -4.75 18.00
N PHE A 39 25.82 -4.72 18.66
CA PHE A 39 25.62 -3.99 19.91
C PHE A 39 26.57 -4.49 21.02
N THR A 40 26.67 -5.79 21.19
CA THR A 40 27.58 -6.38 22.20
C THR A 40 29.04 -6.05 21.90
N PHE A 41 29.48 -6.13 20.64
CA PHE A 41 30.85 -5.75 20.27
C PHE A 41 31.11 -4.26 20.51
N ALA A 42 30.17 -3.36 20.20
CA ALA A 42 30.32 -1.93 20.43
C ALA A 42 30.45 -1.62 21.93
N LEU A 43 29.71 -2.32 22.80
CA LEU A 43 29.83 -2.19 24.25
C LEU A 43 31.22 -2.67 24.75
N MET A 44 31.70 -3.81 24.25
CA MET A 44 33.02 -4.34 24.62
C MET A 44 34.16 -3.40 24.17
N ALA A 45 33.96 -2.69 23.06
CA ALA A 45 34.89 -1.67 22.57
C ALA A 45 34.78 -0.31 23.28
N GLY A 46 33.93 -0.18 24.30
CA GLY A 46 33.69 1.07 25.04
C GLY A 46 32.93 2.15 24.28
N SER A 47 32.35 1.82 23.13
CA SER A 47 31.64 2.77 22.24
C SER A 47 30.11 2.69 22.45
N VAL A 48 29.62 3.12 23.60
CA VAL A 48 28.20 3.04 23.97
C VAL A 48 27.29 3.77 22.97
N SER A 49 27.69 4.95 22.48
CA SER A 49 26.94 5.72 21.50
C SER A 49 26.75 4.98 20.16
N VAL A 50 27.81 4.34 19.68
CA VAL A 50 27.74 3.51 18.46
C VAL A 50 26.84 2.31 18.68
N GLY A 51 26.91 1.67 19.84
CA GLY A 51 26.03 0.56 20.21
C GLY A 51 24.55 0.95 20.19
N ILE A 52 24.19 2.11 20.77
CA ILE A 52 22.81 2.60 20.76
C ILE A 52 22.31 2.88 19.34
N ILE A 53 23.10 3.55 18.51
CA ILE A 53 22.72 3.85 17.12
C ILE A 53 22.48 2.56 16.33
N MET A 54 23.38 1.59 16.45
CA MET A 54 23.22 0.29 15.79
C MET A 54 22.00 -0.48 16.32
N ALA A 55 21.74 -0.47 17.62
CA ALA A 55 20.53 -1.06 18.17
C ALA A 55 19.25 -0.42 17.59
N LEU A 56 19.19 0.90 17.48
CA LEU A 56 18.06 1.59 16.88
C LEU A 56 17.84 1.20 15.42
N ILE A 57 18.89 1.01 14.65
CA ILE A 57 18.81 0.59 13.24
C ILE A 57 18.36 -0.87 13.13
N PHE A 58 19.07 -1.80 13.80
CA PHE A 58 18.87 -3.23 13.61
C PHE A 58 17.72 -3.83 14.39
N LEU A 59 17.23 -3.16 15.43
CA LEU A 59 16.03 -3.57 16.19
C LEU A 59 14.83 -2.70 15.86
N GLY A 60 15.01 -1.39 15.75
CA GLY A 60 13.93 -0.43 15.54
C GLY A 60 13.31 -0.53 14.15
N VAL A 61 14.14 -0.62 13.09
CA VAL A 61 13.62 -0.73 11.72
C VAL A 61 12.84 -2.03 11.50
N PRO A 62 13.35 -3.23 11.85
CA PRO A 62 12.57 -4.47 11.75
C PRO A 62 11.29 -4.45 12.59
N ALA A 63 11.34 -3.95 13.81
CA ALA A 63 10.16 -3.82 14.66
C ALA A 63 9.09 -2.93 14.04
N PHE A 64 9.49 -1.80 13.44
CA PHE A 64 8.59 -0.90 12.72
C PHE A 64 7.98 -1.58 11.48
N LEU A 65 8.77 -2.30 10.68
CA LEU A 65 8.30 -3.03 9.51
C LEU A 65 7.29 -4.11 9.90
N VAL A 66 7.60 -4.93 10.89
CA VAL A 66 6.67 -5.95 11.41
C VAL A 66 5.38 -5.32 11.93
N ALA A 67 5.47 -4.24 12.71
CA ALA A 67 4.29 -3.55 13.25
C ALA A 67 3.39 -2.98 12.13
N THR A 68 3.97 -2.43 11.07
CA THR A 68 3.21 -1.92 9.92
C THR A 68 2.57 -3.05 9.12
N SER A 69 3.28 -4.14 8.88
CA SER A 69 2.77 -5.34 8.20
C SER A 69 1.65 -6.01 8.97
N VAL A 70 1.78 -6.13 10.30
CA VAL A 70 0.71 -6.65 11.16
C VAL A 70 -0.55 -5.80 11.06
N LYS A 71 -0.43 -4.47 11.12
CA LYS A 71 -1.59 -3.56 10.97
C LYS A 71 -2.28 -3.74 9.62
N ARG A 72 -1.50 -3.85 8.54
CA ARG A 72 -2.00 -4.08 7.18
C ARG A 72 -2.75 -5.39 7.09
N VAL A 73 -2.11 -6.50 7.49
CA VAL A 73 -2.71 -7.84 7.47
C VAL A 73 -4.00 -7.89 8.29
N LEU A 74 -4.02 -7.27 9.47
CA LEU A 74 -5.24 -7.23 10.30
C LEU A 74 -6.36 -6.42 9.67
N LEU A 75 -6.07 -5.30 9.00
CA LEU A 75 -7.08 -4.51 8.31
C LEU A 75 -7.73 -5.33 7.19
N GLU A 76 -6.94 -5.91 6.31
CA GLU A 76 -7.44 -6.69 5.19
C GLU A 76 -8.14 -7.98 5.63
N ALA A 77 -7.59 -8.66 6.64
CA ALA A 77 -8.25 -9.81 7.24
C ALA A 77 -9.64 -9.47 7.81
N ARG A 78 -9.79 -8.30 8.42
CA ARG A 78 -11.09 -7.80 8.90
C ARG A 78 -12.03 -7.47 7.75
N LEU A 79 -11.55 -6.81 6.69
CA LEU A 79 -12.34 -6.50 5.51
C LEU A 79 -12.85 -7.79 4.84
N LEU A 80 -11.97 -8.75 4.54
CA LEU A 80 -12.36 -10.04 3.96
C LEU A 80 -13.31 -10.84 4.85
N SER A 81 -13.13 -10.77 6.17
CA SER A 81 -14.01 -11.47 7.14
C SER A 81 -15.37 -10.82 7.29
N ALA A 82 -15.49 -9.52 6.98
CA ALA A 82 -16.75 -8.78 7.07
C ALA A 82 -17.67 -9.00 5.87
N MET A 83 -17.12 -9.44 4.74
CA MET A 83 -17.88 -9.70 3.52
C MET A 83 -18.86 -10.86 3.71
N THR A 84 -19.97 -10.82 3.00
CA THR A 84 -20.80 -12.00 2.79
C THR A 84 -20.12 -12.99 1.85
N ASP A 85 -20.58 -14.24 1.78
CA ASP A 85 -20.02 -15.22 0.85
C ASP A 85 -20.24 -14.81 -0.61
N GLU A 86 -21.36 -14.16 -0.89
CA GLU A 86 -21.68 -13.62 -2.23
C GLU A 86 -20.71 -12.50 -2.64
N GLU A 87 -20.48 -11.52 -1.77
CA GLU A 87 -19.53 -10.44 -2.01
C GLU A 87 -18.12 -10.96 -2.21
N HIS A 88 -17.68 -11.91 -1.38
CA HIS A 88 -16.36 -12.54 -1.50
C HIS A 88 -16.19 -13.30 -2.82
N ASN A 89 -17.21 -14.07 -3.24
CA ASN A 89 -17.16 -14.80 -4.51
C ASN A 89 -17.17 -13.85 -5.71
N LYS A 90 -17.97 -12.76 -5.67
CA LYS A 90 -17.95 -11.71 -6.70
C LYS A 90 -16.58 -11.04 -6.77
N LEU A 91 -15.99 -10.67 -5.63
CA LEU A 91 -14.66 -10.07 -5.57
C LEU A 91 -13.59 -10.98 -6.21
N ILE A 92 -13.62 -12.29 -5.92
CA ILE A 92 -12.67 -13.25 -6.51
C ILE A 92 -12.90 -13.41 -8.02
N ALA A 93 -14.16 -13.48 -8.45
CA ALA A 93 -14.49 -13.58 -9.88
C ALA A 93 -14.04 -12.36 -10.67
N ASP A 94 -14.32 -11.17 -10.15
CA ASP A 94 -13.88 -9.91 -10.73
C ASP A 94 -12.35 -9.85 -10.77
N TYR A 95 -11.66 -10.19 -9.69
CA TYR A 95 -10.20 -10.18 -9.64
C TYR A 95 -9.59 -11.10 -10.69
N LYS A 96 -10.06 -12.32 -10.84
CA LYS A 96 -9.59 -13.27 -11.88
C LYS A 96 -9.79 -12.71 -13.29
N LYS A 97 -10.96 -12.12 -13.55
CA LYS A 97 -11.27 -11.52 -14.84
C LYS A 97 -10.34 -10.36 -15.19
N TYR A 98 -9.89 -9.58 -14.19
CA TYR A 98 -9.00 -8.44 -14.40
C TYR A 98 -7.53 -8.82 -14.40
N GLU A 99 -7.12 -9.87 -13.67
CA GLU A 99 -5.76 -10.42 -13.74
C GLU A 99 -5.41 -10.87 -15.17
N GLU A 100 -6.39 -11.40 -15.89
CA GLU A 100 -6.24 -11.78 -17.30
C GLU A 100 -6.16 -10.57 -18.25
N ARG A 101 -6.68 -9.40 -17.88
CA ARG A 101 -6.77 -8.23 -18.75
C ARG A 101 -5.66 -7.19 -18.57
N ASN A 102 -4.83 -7.28 -17.55
CA ASN A 102 -3.67 -6.41 -17.27
C ASN A 102 -3.95 -4.90 -17.44
N ILE A 103 -5.12 -4.40 -16.98
CA ILE A 103 -5.58 -3.04 -17.29
C ILE A 103 -4.72 -1.99 -16.60
N ILE A 104 -4.30 -2.23 -15.38
CA ILE A 104 -3.24 -1.46 -14.69
C ILE A 104 -2.51 -2.41 -13.76
N ARG A 105 -1.19 -2.45 -13.86
CA ARG A 105 -0.33 -3.35 -13.07
C ARG A 105 -0.50 -3.21 -11.57
N TYR A 106 -1.12 -2.12 -11.08
CA TYR A 106 -1.19 -1.74 -9.67
C TYR A 106 -2.60 -1.49 -9.15
N GLY A 107 -3.64 -1.53 -9.99
CA GLY A 107 -5.00 -1.25 -9.56
C GLY A 107 -6.07 -2.02 -10.35
N HIS A 108 -7.12 -2.44 -9.65
CA HIS A 108 -8.25 -3.14 -10.25
C HIS A 108 -9.55 -2.56 -9.71
N LEU A 109 -10.53 -2.38 -10.60
CA LEU A 109 -11.90 -2.02 -10.23
C LEU A 109 -12.73 -3.28 -10.11
N THR A 110 -13.41 -3.44 -9.00
CA THR A 110 -14.31 -4.55 -8.74
C THR A 110 -15.69 -4.02 -8.34
N SER A 111 -16.72 -4.85 -8.41
CA SER A 111 -18.06 -4.46 -7.93
C SER A 111 -18.10 -4.14 -6.42
N TYR A 112 -17.14 -4.68 -5.65
CA TYR A 112 -17.04 -4.46 -4.22
C TYR A 112 -16.24 -3.21 -3.85
N GLY A 113 -15.18 -2.90 -4.60
CA GLY A 113 -14.29 -1.81 -4.27
C GLY A 113 -13.13 -1.65 -5.25
N LEU A 114 -12.30 -0.68 -4.94
CA LEU A 114 -11.02 -0.44 -5.60
C LEU A 114 -9.94 -1.31 -4.95
N VAL A 115 -9.18 -2.02 -5.76
CA VAL A 115 -7.97 -2.73 -5.32
C VAL A 115 -6.76 -1.93 -5.81
N LEU A 116 -5.99 -1.40 -4.88
CA LEU A 116 -4.72 -0.71 -5.15
C LEU A 116 -3.58 -1.49 -4.52
N ASP A 117 -2.63 -1.90 -5.37
CA ASP A 117 -1.51 -2.76 -4.95
C ASP A 117 -2.03 -4.02 -4.25
N THR A 118 -1.95 -4.09 -2.93
CA THR A 118 -2.46 -5.20 -2.11
C THR A 118 -3.69 -4.83 -1.30
N HIS A 119 -4.18 -3.59 -1.40
CA HIS A 119 -5.26 -3.08 -0.57
C HIS A 119 -6.61 -3.18 -1.25
N ILE A 120 -7.57 -3.81 -0.58
CA ILE A 120 -8.97 -3.79 -0.96
C ILE A 120 -9.63 -2.60 -0.27
N LEU A 121 -10.16 -1.68 -1.05
CA LEU A 121 -10.76 -0.44 -0.61
C LEU A 121 -12.25 -0.45 -0.97
N PRO A 122 -13.15 -0.85 -0.04
CA PRO A 122 -14.58 -0.98 -0.32
C PRO A 122 -15.18 0.36 -0.73
N TRP A 123 -16.04 0.39 -1.76
CA TRP A 123 -16.67 1.61 -2.26
C TRP A 123 -17.39 2.39 -1.16
N GLY A 124 -18.14 1.71 -0.29
CA GLY A 124 -18.86 2.32 0.82
C GLY A 124 -17.99 3.02 1.87
N ASN A 125 -16.69 2.76 1.87
CA ASN A 125 -15.74 3.39 2.78
C ASN A 125 -14.91 4.49 2.12
N ILE A 126 -14.92 4.61 0.79
CA ILE A 126 -14.16 5.63 0.08
C ILE A 126 -14.84 6.98 0.25
N LYS A 127 -14.09 7.96 0.74
CA LYS A 127 -14.49 9.36 0.84
C LYS A 127 -13.98 10.18 -0.32
N THR A 128 -12.67 10.10 -0.59
CA THR A 128 -12.03 10.82 -1.70
C THR A 128 -11.01 9.94 -2.39
N ILE A 129 -10.85 10.14 -3.69
CA ILE A 129 -9.74 9.62 -4.48
C ILE A 129 -9.02 10.83 -5.07
N GLU A 130 -7.78 11.03 -4.68
CA GLU A 130 -6.91 12.11 -5.14
C GLU A 130 -5.90 11.53 -6.12
N PHE A 131 -5.80 12.12 -7.30
CA PHE A 131 -4.83 11.73 -8.32
C PHE A 131 -3.84 12.88 -8.56
N GLU A 132 -2.57 12.59 -8.41
CA GLU A 132 -1.45 13.46 -8.76
C GLU A 132 -0.74 12.85 -9.98
N PRO A 133 -0.65 13.55 -11.13
CA PRO A 133 0.08 13.05 -12.30
C PRO A 133 1.58 12.98 -12.03
N GLY A 134 2.27 12.14 -12.79
CA GLY A 134 3.73 12.10 -12.78
C GLY A 134 4.32 13.39 -13.34
N GLU A 135 5.33 13.93 -12.69
CA GLU A 135 5.95 15.18 -13.12
C GLU A 135 7.43 15.28 -12.71
N TYR A 136 8.18 16.09 -13.46
CA TYR A 136 9.51 16.51 -13.06
C TYR A 136 9.45 17.74 -12.18
N ARG A 137 10.10 17.67 -11.00
CA ARG A 137 10.26 18.79 -10.06
C ARG A 137 11.73 19.10 -9.84
N TYR A 138 12.04 20.38 -9.71
CA TYR A 138 13.38 20.81 -9.35
C TYR A 138 13.60 20.65 -7.84
N VAL A 139 14.60 19.82 -7.48
CA VAL A 139 14.93 19.56 -6.07
C VAL A 139 16.20 20.30 -5.71
N TYR A 140 16.10 21.20 -4.75
CA TYR A 140 17.24 21.96 -4.24
C TYR A 140 18.04 21.14 -3.21
N ARG A 141 19.36 21.15 -3.34
CA ARG A 141 20.29 20.65 -2.32
C ARG A 141 21.40 21.68 -2.06
N LYS A 142 22.08 21.58 -0.89
CA LYS A 142 23.30 22.36 -0.60
C LYS A 142 24.34 22.12 -1.70
N GLY A 143 24.64 23.15 -2.53
CA GLY A 143 25.57 23.06 -3.64
C GLY A 143 24.96 22.96 -5.04
N GLY A 144 23.64 22.99 -5.17
CA GLY A 144 22.95 22.98 -6.47
C GLY A 144 21.61 22.25 -6.42
N GLY A 145 20.87 22.28 -7.52
CA GLY A 145 19.63 21.56 -7.67
C GLY A 145 19.67 20.63 -8.89
N TYR A 146 18.75 19.69 -8.94
CA TYR A 146 18.58 18.78 -10.07
C TYR A 146 17.11 18.51 -10.31
N MET A 147 16.76 18.17 -11.55
CA MET A 147 15.44 17.71 -11.91
C MET A 147 15.27 16.26 -11.43
N LYS A 148 14.16 15.99 -10.74
CA LYS A 148 13.80 14.65 -10.28
C LYS A 148 12.38 14.33 -10.74
N TYR A 149 12.20 13.16 -11.30
CA TYR A 149 10.87 12.64 -11.61
C TYR A 149 10.16 12.16 -10.34
N PHE A 150 8.91 12.59 -10.18
CA PHE A 150 7.99 12.08 -9.16
C PHE A 150 6.91 11.28 -9.89
N PRO A 151 6.78 9.98 -9.59
CA PRO A 151 5.80 9.14 -10.26
C PRO A 151 4.36 9.58 -9.94
N ALA A 152 3.45 9.26 -10.83
CA ALA A 152 2.02 9.45 -10.60
C ALA A 152 1.59 8.79 -9.31
N LYS A 153 0.64 9.41 -8.60
CA LYS A 153 0.22 8.95 -7.27
C LYS A 153 -1.30 8.97 -7.15
N ILE A 154 -1.87 7.87 -6.69
CA ILE A 154 -3.25 7.79 -6.26
C ILE A 154 -3.28 7.77 -4.72
N THR A 155 -4.01 8.69 -4.12
CA THR A 155 -4.27 8.72 -2.68
C THR A 155 -5.74 8.50 -2.44
N VAL A 156 -6.09 7.45 -1.70
CA VAL A 156 -7.47 7.15 -1.32
C VAL A 156 -7.68 7.43 0.15
N THR A 157 -8.66 8.24 0.45
CA THR A 157 -9.10 8.52 1.81
C THR A 157 -10.31 7.65 2.14
N LEU A 158 -10.19 6.81 3.15
CA LEU A 158 -11.23 5.92 3.64
C LEU A 158 -11.83 6.45 4.93
N LYS A 159 -13.13 6.25 5.12
CA LYS A 159 -13.85 6.58 6.35
C LYS A 159 -14.37 5.31 7.01
N PHE A 160 -14.02 5.10 8.28
CA PHE A 160 -14.52 4.02 9.13
C PHE A 160 -15.14 4.64 10.39
N GLY A 161 -16.46 4.88 10.35
CA GLY A 161 -17.14 5.65 11.38
C GLY A 161 -16.58 7.07 11.46
N GLU A 162 -16.03 7.47 12.60
CA GLU A 162 -15.37 8.77 12.79
C GLU A 162 -13.90 8.81 12.36
N LYS A 163 -13.28 7.64 12.16
CA LYS A 163 -11.87 7.55 11.79
C LYS A 163 -11.68 7.65 10.28
N THR A 164 -10.67 8.41 9.89
CA THR A 164 -10.23 8.55 8.50
C THR A 164 -8.85 7.93 8.34
N VAL A 165 -8.67 7.12 7.30
CA VAL A 165 -7.41 6.47 6.95
C VAL A 165 -7.05 6.83 5.53
N LYS A 166 -5.83 7.30 5.29
CA LYS A 166 -5.30 7.52 3.94
C LYS A 166 -4.38 6.38 3.53
N THR A 167 -4.56 5.90 2.31
CA THR A 167 -3.63 5.00 1.65
C THR A 167 -3.21 5.60 0.32
N ALA A 168 -1.96 5.41 -0.07
CA ALA A 168 -1.43 5.95 -1.32
C ALA A 168 -0.61 4.90 -2.05
N ALA A 169 -0.73 4.88 -3.38
CA ALA A 169 0.09 4.09 -4.27
C ALA A 169 0.77 5.02 -5.28
N SER A 170 2.10 4.90 -5.41
CA SER A 170 2.86 5.56 -6.47
C SER A 170 2.95 4.62 -7.66
N ILE A 171 2.67 5.10 -8.86
CA ILE A 171 2.49 4.30 -10.06
C ILE A 171 3.34 4.86 -11.19
N GLY A 172 4.07 3.99 -11.86
CA GLY A 172 5.00 4.38 -12.92
C GLY A 172 6.39 4.74 -12.41
N ASN A 173 7.25 5.12 -13.36
CA ASN A 173 8.60 5.60 -13.12
C ASN A 173 8.97 6.58 -14.24
N GLU A 174 10.21 7.05 -14.27
CA GLU A 174 10.72 8.02 -15.27
C GLU A 174 10.58 7.52 -16.72
N ASP A 175 10.75 6.22 -16.94
CA ASP A 175 10.65 5.59 -18.26
C ASP A 175 9.20 5.26 -18.67
N TYR A 176 8.29 5.24 -17.69
CA TYR A 176 6.90 4.84 -17.85
C TYR A 176 5.97 5.76 -17.07
N ASP A 177 5.57 6.86 -17.68
CA ASP A 177 4.50 7.72 -17.16
C ASP A 177 3.14 7.10 -17.52
N LEU A 178 2.41 6.66 -16.50
CA LEU A 178 1.09 6.04 -16.61
C LEU A 178 -0.05 7.01 -16.26
N SER A 179 0.21 8.31 -16.32
CA SER A 179 -0.78 9.33 -15.91
C SER A 179 -2.08 9.25 -16.70
N ASP A 180 -1.99 9.05 -18.03
CA ASP A 180 -3.18 8.96 -18.89
C ASP A 180 -3.96 7.65 -18.69
N GLU A 181 -3.27 6.53 -18.43
CA GLU A 181 -3.91 5.26 -18.09
C GLU A 181 -4.65 5.35 -16.76
N ILE A 182 -4.06 6.02 -15.77
CA ILE A 182 -4.67 6.23 -14.47
C ILE A 182 -5.88 7.15 -14.60
N ALA A 183 -5.79 8.22 -15.38
CA ALA A 183 -6.92 9.12 -15.63
C ALA A 183 -8.11 8.34 -16.22
N ARG A 184 -7.88 7.55 -17.29
CA ARG A 184 -8.91 6.68 -17.90
C ARG A 184 -9.44 5.62 -16.95
N PHE A 185 -8.60 5.09 -16.08
CA PHE A 185 -9.00 4.16 -15.04
C PHE A 185 -9.97 4.82 -14.05
N LEU A 186 -9.67 6.02 -13.58
CA LEU A 186 -10.54 6.78 -12.67
C LEU A 186 -11.86 7.15 -13.33
N GLU A 187 -11.86 7.53 -14.61
CA GLU A 187 -13.08 7.82 -15.38
C GLU A 187 -13.98 6.59 -15.56
N SER A 188 -13.42 5.39 -15.47
CA SER A 188 -14.19 4.15 -15.57
C SER A 188 -14.91 3.73 -14.28
N ILE A 189 -14.56 4.33 -13.14
CA ILE A 189 -15.14 3.99 -11.82
C ILE A 189 -16.68 3.99 -11.78
N PRO A 190 -17.40 4.96 -12.39
CA PRO A 190 -18.86 4.96 -12.37
C PRO A 190 -19.52 3.72 -12.98
N LYS A 191 -18.77 2.94 -13.76
CA LYS A 191 -19.27 1.66 -14.33
C LYS A 191 -19.31 0.52 -13.29
N TYR A 192 -18.64 0.69 -12.15
CA TYR A 192 -18.47 -0.34 -11.15
C TYR A 192 -19.19 -0.04 -9.83
N THR A 193 -19.57 1.23 -9.61
CA THR A 193 -20.24 1.64 -8.39
C THR A 193 -21.15 2.84 -8.62
N GLU A 194 -22.28 2.84 -7.93
CA GLU A 194 -23.18 4.00 -7.80
C GLU A 194 -22.83 4.85 -6.57
N HIS A 195 -21.88 4.40 -5.75
CA HIS A 195 -21.48 5.12 -4.55
C HIS A 195 -20.79 6.44 -4.90
N LYS A 196 -21.29 7.54 -4.32
CA LYS A 196 -20.78 8.88 -4.57
C LYS A 196 -19.61 9.18 -3.64
N PHE A 197 -18.47 9.50 -4.22
CA PHE A 197 -17.30 10.02 -3.54
C PHE A 197 -16.68 11.14 -4.39
N GLU A 198 -15.82 11.92 -3.77
CA GLU A 198 -15.14 13.01 -4.45
C GLU A 198 -13.88 12.46 -5.16
N VAL A 199 -13.76 12.75 -6.45
CA VAL A 199 -12.55 12.48 -7.24
C VAL A 199 -11.84 13.82 -7.46
N ILE A 200 -10.66 13.95 -6.87
CA ILE A 200 -9.78 15.11 -7.03
C ILE A 200 -8.72 14.73 -8.04
N ASN A 201 -8.85 15.27 -9.24
CA ASN A 201 -7.92 14.99 -10.32
C ASN A 201 -6.99 16.19 -10.55
N GLY A 202 -5.71 16.02 -10.26
CA GLY A 202 -4.69 17.06 -10.41
C GLY A 202 -4.49 17.56 -11.86
N TYR A 203 -4.94 16.80 -12.86
CA TYR A 203 -4.90 17.21 -14.26
C TYR A 203 -5.77 18.43 -14.57
N TYR A 204 -6.85 18.68 -13.82
CA TYR A 204 -7.82 19.74 -14.10
C TYR A 204 -7.47 21.07 -13.42
N TYR A 205 -6.48 21.11 -12.54
CA TYR A 205 -6.07 22.34 -11.86
C TYR A 205 -4.88 23.06 -12.53
N ALA A 206 -4.37 22.51 -13.62
CA ALA A 206 -3.26 23.10 -14.40
C ALA A 206 -3.74 23.92 -15.60
N LYS A 207 -4.97 24.47 -15.56
CA LYS A 207 -5.46 25.43 -16.56
C LYS A 207 -5.69 26.79 -15.95
#